data_8090066bccee310e6d394ca696a52c8b
#
_entry.id   8090066bccee310e6d394ca696a52c8b
#
_cell.length_a   1.000
_cell.length_b   1.000
_cell.length_c   1.000
_cell.angle_alpha   90.00
_cell.angle_beta   90.00
_cell.angle_gamma   90.00
#
_symmetry.space_group_name_H-M   'P 1'
#
loop_
_entity.id
_entity.type
_entity.pdbx_description
1 polymer ?
#
loop_
_entity_poly.entity_id
_entity_poly.type
_entity_poly.pdbx_seq_one_letter_code
_entity_poly.pdbx_strand_id
1 'polypeptide(L)'
;LMKAPLGVAQGINAGRVKNIVVDQIENIEIPLAHVIPEGAGALVLPIAVFTYLCMIDFRLALASLITIPLALIPYGMMLGGYNKTYQVYMEANEHMNNVVVEYMEGIEVVKAFNQSTSSYEKYRKAVENFKQTTLNWYKSTWKFTTLGASILPTTLLGVLPIGTLLYLYGSTTLPKITMAMLLSMGMVSSLGRMILFFNQLKSIQYSVNIVNKTFDI
;
A
#
# COMPACT_ATOMS: atom_id res chain seq x y z
N LEU A 1 -1.95 8.26 31.41
CA LEU A 1 -2.81 9.46 31.62
C LEU A 1 -3.27 9.59 33.07
N MET A 2 -3.71 8.53 33.75
CA MET A 2 -4.15 8.61 35.16
C MET A 2 -3.05 9.02 36.15
N LYS A 3 -1.78 8.88 35.80
CA LYS A 3 -0.61 9.30 36.61
C LYS A 3 0.04 10.58 36.12
N ALA A 4 -0.48 11.17 35.04
CA ALA A 4 0.06 12.43 34.49
C ALA A 4 -0.34 13.64 35.32
N PRO A 5 0.52 14.68 35.43
CA PRO A 5 0.15 15.94 36.09
C PRO A 5 -1.10 16.57 35.47
N LEU A 6 -1.94 17.19 36.30
CA LEU A 6 -3.27 17.71 35.88
C LEU A 6 -3.19 18.70 34.71
N GLY A 7 -2.13 19.50 34.64
CA GLY A 7 -1.91 20.46 33.56
C GLY A 7 -1.63 19.80 32.20
N VAL A 8 -1.01 18.62 32.19
CA VAL A 8 -0.78 17.83 30.96
C VAL A 8 -2.09 17.16 30.54
N ALA A 9 -2.87 16.63 31.50
CA ALA A 9 -4.14 15.99 31.21
C ALA A 9 -5.21 16.98 30.69
N GLN A 10 -5.22 18.22 31.18
CA GLN A 10 -6.13 19.27 30.71
C GLN A 10 -5.74 19.87 29.36
N GLY A 11 -4.45 19.83 28.98
CA GLY A 11 -3.96 20.29 27.67
C GLY A 11 -4.24 19.33 26.51
N ILE A 12 -4.63 18.09 26.78
CA ILE A 12 -4.91 17.11 25.73
C ILE A 12 -6.40 17.10 25.42
N ASN A 13 -6.75 17.45 24.18
CA ASN A 13 -8.14 17.39 23.69
C ASN A 13 -8.69 15.96 23.82
N ALA A 14 -9.90 15.82 24.40
CA ALA A 14 -10.58 14.54 24.59
C ALA A 14 -10.73 13.75 23.26
N GLY A 15 -10.97 14.43 22.15
CA GLY A 15 -11.00 13.84 20.82
C GLY A 15 -9.66 13.22 20.39
N ARG A 16 -8.53 13.86 20.77
CA ARG A 16 -7.20 13.31 20.52
C ARG A 16 -6.92 12.07 21.35
N VAL A 17 -7.34 12.06 22.60
CA VAL A 17 -7.24 10.86 23.47
C VAL A 17 -8.06 9.71 22.91
N LYS A 18 -9.31 9.97 22.50
CA LYS A 18 -10.15 8.97 21.85
C LYS A 18 -9.49 8.41 20.60
N ASN A 19 -9.01 9.26 19.71
CA ASN A 19 -8.32 8.83 18.49
C ASN A 19 -7.13 7.91 18.80
N ILE A 20 -6.30 8.26 19.79
CA ILE A 20 -5.12 7.48 20.13
C ILE A 20 -5.51 6.15 20.81
N VAL A 21 -6.41 6.18 21.77
CA VAL A 21 -6.74 5.00 22.61
C VAL A 21 -7.73 4.07 21.91
N VAL A 22 -8.56 4.56 21.01
CA VAL A 22 -9.55 3.75 20.29
C VAL A 22 -9.07 3.52 18.86
N ASP A 23 -9.00 4.58 18.05
CA ASP A 23 -8.82 4.44 16.59
C ASP A 23 -7.41 3.94 16.22
N GLN A 24 -6.35 4.39 16.93
CA GLN A 24 -4.99 3.91 16.66
C GLN A 24 -4.74 2.49 17.18
N ILE A 25 -5.37 2.10 18.28
CA ILE A 25 -5.26 0.74 18.81
C ILE A 25 -6.01 -0.24 17.88
N GLU A 26 -7.21 0.11 17.44
CA GLU A 26 -7.97 -0.67 16.46
C GLU A 26 -7.21 -0.83 15.15
N ASN A 27 -6.56 0.23 14.67
CA ASN A 27 -5.68 0.19 13.50
C ASN A 27 -4.43 -0.70 13.68
N ILE A 28 -4.07 -1.05 14.90
CA ILE A 28 -2.98 -2.00 15.20
C ILE A 28 -3.53 -3.43 15.36
N GLU A 29 -4.65 -3.58 16.03
CA GLU A 29 -5.23 -4.88 16.39
C GLU A 29 -5.61 -5.70 15.14
N ILE A 30 -6.40 -5.10 14.23
CA ILE A 30 -6.90 -5.80 13.04
C ILE A 30 -5.74 -6.25 12.12
N PRO A 31 -4.78 -5.39 11.73
CA PRO A 31 -3.65 -5.85 10.94
C PRO A 31 -2.77 -6.87 11.68
N LEU A 32 -2.56 -6.73 12.99
CA LEU A 32 -1.73 -7.66 13.75
C LEU A 32 -2.28 -9.08 13.74
N ALA A 33 -3.59 -9.24 13.82
CA ALA A 33 -4.26 -10.54 13.74
C ALA A 33 -4.07 -11.22 12.37
N HIS A 34 -4.01 -10.43 11.30
CA HIS A 34 -3.87 -10.93 9.92
C HIS A 34 -2.44 -10.99 9.42
N VAL A 35 -1.55 -10.13 9.92
CA VAL A 35 -0.15 -10.00 9.47
C VAL A 35 0.62 -11.32 9.60
N ILE A 36 0.45 -12.05 10.69
CA ILE A 36 1.20 -13.30 10.92
C ILE A 36 0.78 -14.39 9.91
N PRO A 37 -0.51 -14.77 9.81
CA PRO A 37 -0.91 -15.84 8.89
C PRO A 37 -0.76 -15.43 7.41
N GLU A 38 -1.09 -14.19 7.05
CA GLU A 38 -0.96 -13.72 5.67
C GLU A 38 0.49 -13.55 5.25
N GLY A 39 1.34 -13.03 6.13
CA GLY A 39 2.77 -12.89 5.88
C GLY A 39 3.47 -14.23 5.75
N ALA A 40 3.15 -15.19 6.61
CA ALA A 40 3.65 -16.56 6.48
C ALA A 40 3.21 -17.20 5.15
N GLY A 41 1.92 -17.10 4.79
CA GLY A 41 1.40 -17.62 3.52
C GLY A 41 2.01 -16.92 2.29
N ALA A 42 2.24 -15.61 2.37
CA ALA A 42 2.84 -14.84 1.29
C ALA A 42 4.32 -15.21 1.03
N LEU A 43 5.05 -15.69 2.04
CA LEU A 43 6.45 -16.12 1.92
C LEU A 43 6.59 -17.62 1.64
N VAL A 44 5.89 -18.46 2.41
CA VAL A 44 6.04 -19.92 2.35
C VAL A 44 5.56 -20.46 1.00
N LEU A 45 4.44 -19.97 0.48
CA LEU A 45 3.89 -20.50 -0.77
C LEU A 45 4.81 -20.28 -1.99
N PRO A 46 5.35 -19.06 -2.26
CA PRO A 46 6.29 -18.87 -3.37
C PRO A 46 7.56 -19.73 -3.24
N ILE A 47 8.09 -19.85 -2.02
CA ILE A 47 9.30 -20.66 -1.76
C ILE A 47 9.01 -22.15 -2.02
N ALA A 48 7.90 -22.65 -1.50
CA ALA A 48 7.50 -24.05 -1.71
C ALA A 48 7.27 -24.36 -3.19
N VAL A 49 6.54 -23.49 -3.90
CA VAL A 49 6.28 -23.64 -5.33
C VAL A 49 7.57 -23.56 -6.14
N PHE A 50 8.45 -22.60 -5.84
CA PHE A 50 9.74 -22.48 -6.51
C PHE A 50 10.62 -23.71 -6.28
N THR A 51 10.71 -24.20 -5.04
CA THR A 51 11.45 -25.40 -4.69
C THR A 51 10.90 -26.61 -5.44
N TYR A 52 9.58 -26.76 -5.50
CA TYR A 52 8.94 -27.85 -6.23
C TYR A 52 9.19 -27.75 -7.74
N LEU A 53 9.14 -26.54 -8.32
CA LEU A 53 9.49 -26.32 -9.72
C LEU A 53 10.95 -26.68 -10.02
N CYS A 54 11.88 -26.37 -9.10
CA CYS A 54 13.28 -26.77 -9.24
C CYS A 54 13.46 -28.30 -9.28
N MET A 55 12.61 -29.05 -8.56
CA MET A 55 12.63 -30.52 -8.60
C MET A 55 12.09 -31.09 -9.93
N ILE A 56 11.16 -30.38 -10.58
CA ILE A 56 10.60 -30.80 -11.88
C ILE A 56 11.57 -30.45 -13.02
N ASP A 57 11.96 -29.18 -13.11
CA ASP A 57 12.92 -28.66 -14.08
C ASP A 57 13.43 -27.30 -13.64
N PHE A 58 14.70 -27.21 -13.27
CA PHE A 58 15.36 -25.99 -12.78
C PHE A 58 15.30 -24.83 -13.80
N ARG A 59 15.33 -25.15 -15.09
CA ARG A 59 15.28 -24.15 -16.16
C ARG A 59 13.90 -23.48 -16.23
N LEU A 60 12.82 -24.25 -16.06
CA LEU A 60 11.46 -23.71 -15.99
C LEU A 60 11.22 -22.94 -14.70
N ALA A 61 11.83 -23.36 -13.58
CA ALA A 61 11.81 -22.62 -12.33
C ALA A 61 12.45 -21.23 -12.49
N LEU A 62 13.62 -21.13 -13.11
CA LEU A 62 14.27 -19.84 -13.41
C LEU A 62 13.44 -19.00 -14.38
N ALA A 63 12.83 -19.62 -15.39
CA ALA A 63 11.94 -18.94 -16.34
C ALA A 63 10.75 -18.28 -15.64
N SER A 64 10.20 -18.91 -14.59
CA SER A 64 9.09 -18.36 -13.81
C SER A 64 9.47 -17.10 -13.00
N LEU A 65 10.76 -16.94 -12.66
CA LEU A 65 11.24 -15.76 -11.93
C LEU A 65 11.50 -14.52 -12.81
N ILE A 66 11.58 -14.67 -14.13
CA ILE A 66 11.93 -13.56 -15.04
C ILE A 66 10.96 -12.39 -14.94
N THR A 67 9.69 -12.66 -14.69
CA THR A 67 8.67 -11.61 -14.56
C THR A 67 8.84 -10.74 -13.30
N ILE A 68 9.49 -11.25 -12.25
CA ILE A 68 9.71 -10.50 -11.01
C ILE A 68 10.64 -9.31 -11.24
N PRO A 69 11.90 -9.47 -11.69
CA PRO A 69 12.76 -8.33 -11.96
C PRO A 69 12.17 -7.40 -13.04
N LEU A 70 11.49 -7.96 -14.04
CA LEU A 70 10.84 -7.17 -15.08
C LEU A 70 9.72 -6.27 -14.53
N ALA A 71 8.94 -6.76 -13.57
CA ALA A 71 7.92 -5.98 -12.88
C ALA A 71 8.52 -4.96 -11.89
N LEU A 72 9.68 -5.25 -11.29
CA LEU A 72 10.35 -4.34 -10.36
C LEU A 72 10.94 -3.09 -11.05
N ILE A 73 11.28 -3.16 -12.33
CA ILE A 73 11.82 -2.02 -13.09
C ILE A 73 10.87 -0.80 -13.05
N PRO A 74 9.57 -0.91 -13.44
CA PRO A 74 8.64 0.22 -13.34
C PRO A 74 8.51 0.75 -11.91
N TYR A 75 8.43 -0.12 -10.91
CA TYR A 75 8.36 0.32 -9.51
C TYR A 75 9.62 1.07 -9.07
N GLY A 76 10.80 0.61 -9.47
CA GLY A 76 12.08 1.30 -9.20
C GLY A 76 12.13 2.69 -9.85
N MET A 77 11.65 2.83 -11.08
CA MET A 77 11.55 4.11 -11.78
C MET A 77 10.57 5.08 -11.10
N MET A 78 9.49 4.56 -10.51
CA MET A 78 8.52 5.36 -9.77
C MET A 78 9.13 5.96 -8.49
N LEU A 79 10.00 5.23 -7.78
CA LEU A 79 10.54 5.65 -6.47
C LEU A 79 11.33 6.96 -6.54
N GLY A 80 11.94 7.30 -7.67
CA GLY A 80 12.77 8.50 -7.83
C GLY A 80 12.06 9.83 -7.59
N GLY A 81 10.72 9.90 -7.74
CA GLY A 81 9.93 11.10 -7.49
C GLY A 81 8.78 10.91 -6.49
N TYR A 82 8.53 9.66 -6.08
CA TYR A 82 7.36 9.29 -5.29
C TYR A 82 7.25 10.04 -3.97
N ASN A 83 8.33 10.09 -3.17
CA ASN A 83 8.31 10.69 -1.85
C ASN A 83 7.92 12.18 -1.90
N LYS A 84 8.43 12.92 -2.88
CA LYS A 84 8.14 14.36 -3.03
C LYS A 84 6.67 14.60 -3.41
N THR A 85 6.17 13.88 -4.38
CA THR A 85 4.78 14.03 -4.84
C THR A 85 3.78 13.50 -3.80
N TYR A 86 4.14 12.45 -3.07
CA TYR A 86 3.33 11.93 -1.97
C TYR A 86 3.26 12.91 -0.79
N GLN A 87 4.37 13.56 -0.45
CA GLN A 87 4.39 14.57 0.61
C GLN A 87 3.46 15.74 0.29
N VAL A 88 3.51 16.27 -0.94
CA VAL A 88 2.61 17.33 -1.40
C VAL A 88 1.14 16.89 -1.35
N TYR A 89 0.85 15.64 -1.69
CA TYR A 89 -0.49 15.06 -1.56
C TYR A 89 -0.94 15.03 -0.09
N MET A 90 -0.08 14.58 0.84
CA MET A 90 -0.41 14.51 2.26
C MET A 90 -0.66 15.88 2.87
N GLU A 91 0.16 16.87 2.53
CA GLU A 91 -0.02 18.27 2.96
C GLU A 91 -1.35 18.85 2.45
N ALA A 92 -1.72 18.57 1.20
CA ALA A 92 -3.00 19.01 0.65
C ALA A 92 -4.19 18.30 1.31
N ASN A 93 -4.05 17.02 1.67
CA ASN A 93 -5.06 16.25 2.38
C ASN A 93 -5.27 16.80 3.81
N GLU A 94 -4.19 17.08 4.53
CA GLU A 94 -4.24 17.66 5.88
C GLU A 94 -4.90 19.05 5.84
N HIS A 95 -4.49 19.90 4.90
CA HIS A 95 -5.09 21.22 4.73
C HIS A 95 -6.59 21.13 4.43
N MET A 96 -7.00 20.23 3.53
CA MET A 96 -8.41 20.00 3.23
C MET A 96 -9.20 19.58 4.48
N ASN A 97 -8.67 18.60 5.23
CA ASN A 97 -9.33 18.11 6.44
C ASN A 97 -9.49 19.23 7.49
N ASN A 98 -8.46 20.05 7.70
CA ASN A 98 -8.53 21.18 8.63
C ASN A 98 -9.60 22.21 8.21
N VAL A 99 -9.70 22.51 6.91
CA VAL A 99 -10.72 23.44 6.39
C VAL A 99 -12.13 22.83 6.50
N VAL A 100 -12.29 21.52 6.32
CA VAL A 100 -13.57 20.82 6.51
C VAL A 100 -14.03 20.94 7.97
N VAL A 101 -13.13 20.65 8.93
CA VAL A 101 -13.44 20.77 10.37
C VAL A 101 -13.79 22.20 10.71
N GLU A 102 -12.99 23.19 10.30
CA GLU A 102 -13.25 24.61 10.52
C GLU A 102 -14.62 25.03 9.94
N TYR A 103 -14.97 24.55 8.74
CA TYR A 103 -16.26 24.85 8.12
C TYR A 103 -17.41 24.22 8.90
N MET A 104 -17.26 22.98 9.38
CA MET A 104 -18.29 22.29 10.16
C MET A 104 -18.51 22.92 11.53
N GLU A 105 -17.44 23.26 12.25
CA GLU A 105 -17.51 23.91 13.55
C GLU A 105 -18.06 25.35 13.47
N GLY A 106 -17.71 26.06 12.39
CA GLY A 106 -18.15 27.44 12.16
C GLY A 106 -19.52 27.59 11.51
N ILE A 107 -20.20 26.51 11.11
CA ILE A 107 -21.42 26.59 10.28
C ILE A 107 -22.58 27.34 10.94
N GLU A 108 -22.70 27.25 12.27
CA GLU A 108 -23.72 27.97 13.02
C GLU A 108 -23.50 29.49 12.98
N VAL A 109 -22.24 29.91 13.18
CA VAL A 109 -21.81 31.30 13.13
C VAL A 109 -21.96 31.88 11.73
N VAL A 110 -21.54 31.13 10.72
CA VAL A 110 -21.66 31.47 9.30
C VAL A 110 -23.12 31.69 8.90
N LYS A 111 -24.03 30.84 9.39
CA LYS A 111 -25.50 31.00 9.16
C LYS A 111 -26.06 32.21 9.89
N ALA A 112 -25.65 32.47 11.14
CA ALA A 112 -26.14 33.59 11.95
C ALA A 112 -25.78 34.95 11.33
N PHE A 113 -24.57 35.07 10.75
CA PHE A 113 -24.07 36.31 10.15
C PHE A 113 -24.23 36.41 8.64
N ASN A 114 -24.93 35.44 8.01
CA ASN A 114 -25.16 35.36 6.55
C ASN A 114 -23.87 35.42 5.69
N GLN A 115 -22.75 34.96 6.24
CA GLN A 115 -21.43 34.91 5.59
C GLN A 115 -21.14 33.58 4.89
N SER A 116 -22.18 32.89 4.46
CA SER A 116 -22.11 31.57 3.83
C SER A 116 -21.20 31.53 2.59
N THR A 117 -21.11 32.63 1.83
CA THR A 117 -20.40 32.64 0.54
C THR A 117 -18.87 32.57 0.71
N SER A 118 -18.28 33.32 1.65
CA SER A 118 -16.82 33.36 1.83
C SER A 118 -16.27 32.07 2.44
N SER A 119 -16.96 31.52 3.45
CA SER A 119 -16.58 30.27 4.09
C SER A 119 -16.73 29.08 3.13
N TYR A 120 -17.79 29.07 2.32
CA TYR A 120 -17.98 28.07 1.28
C TYR A 120 -16.89 28.14 0.19
N GLU A 121 -16.49 29.33 -0.22
CA GLU A 121 -15.40 29.51 -1.20
C GLU A 121 -14.05 28.98 -0.66
N LYS A 122 -13.74 29.21 0.63
CA LYS A 122 -12.54 28.64 1.27
C LYS A 122 -12.56 27.12 1.21
N TYR A 123 -13.68 26.51 1.61
CA TYR A 123 -13.90 25.07 1.53
C TYR A 123 -13.77 24.54 0.08
N ARG A 124 -14.46 25.16 -0.87
CA ARG A 124 -14.41 24.78 -2.29
C ARG A 124 -12.99 24.81 -2.85
N LYS A 125 -12.21 25.85 -2.54
CA LYS A 125 -10.82 25.98 -2.96
C LYS A 125 -9.93 24.89 -2.36
N ALA A 126 -10.11 24.55 -1.10
CA ALA A 126 -9.34 23.49 -0.44
C ALA A 126 -9.63 22.12 -1.08
N VAL A 127 -10.90 21.80 -1.35
CA VAL A 127 -11.31 20.56 -2.03
C VAL A 127 -10.77 20.50 -3.46
N GLU A 128 -10.85 21.61 -4.22
CA GLU A 128 -10.34 21.64 -5.59
C GLU A 128 -8.81 21.50 -5.62
N ASN A 129 -8.09 22.16 -4.70
CA ASN A 129 -6.64 21.98 -4.58
C ASN A 129 -6.27 20.55 -4.22
N PHE A 130 -6.96 19.92 -3.28
CA PHE A 130 -6.75 18.51 -2.94
C PHE A 130 -7.01 17.58 -4.13
N LYS A 131 -8.12 17.82 -4.85
CA LYS A 131 -8.44 17.08 -6.08
C LYS A 131 -7.33 17.20 -7.13
N GLN A 132 -6.84 18.42 -7.43
CA GLN A 132 -5.79 18.63 -8.41
C GLN A 132 -4.47 17.99 -7.98
N THR A 133 -4.12 18.10 -6.72
CA THR A 133 -2.91 17.49 -6.15
C THR A 133 -2.99 15.95 -6.22
N THR A 134 -4.16 15.38 -5.87
CA THR A 134 -4.43 13.94 -5.98
C THR A 134 -4.30 13.46 -7.43
N LEU A 135 -4.91 14.17 -8.37
CA LEU A 135 -4.81 13.84 -9.79
C LEU A 135 -3.36 13.90 -10.31
N ASN A 136 -2.59 14.90 -9.87
CA ASN A 136 -1.19 15.02 -10.24
C ASN A 136 -0.33 13.89 -9.67
N TRP A 137 -0.59 13.51 -8.41
CA TRP A 137 0.05 12.35 -7.80
C TRP A 137 -0.30 11.05 -8.54
N TYR A 138 -1.57 10.81 -8.82
CA TYR A 138 -1.99 9.64 -9.63
C TYR A 138 -1.35 9.65 -11.02
N LYS A 139 -1.35 10.80 -11.73
CA LYS A 139 -0.72 10.91 -13.06
C LYS A 139 0.76 10.61 -13.05
N SER A 140 1.47 10.90 -11.96
CA SER A 140 2.90 10.60 -11.83
C SER A 140 3.18 9.12 -11.53
N THR A 141 2.24 8.41 -10.90
CA THR A 141 2.45 7.04 -10.40
C THR A 141 1.75 5.96 -11.24
N TRP A 142 0.56 6.25 -11.77
CA TRP A 142 -0.33 5.24 -12.36
C TRP A 142 0.30 4.45 -13.52
N LYS A 143 1.11 5.10 -14.36
CA LYS A 143 1.77 4.43 -15.49
C LYS A 143 2.71 3.32 -15.02
N PHE A 144 3.50 3.61 -14.01
CA PHE A 144 4.46 2.67 -13.45
C PHE A 144 3.77 1.57 -12.65
N THR A 145 2.78 1.92 -11.82
CA THR A 145 2.01 0.94 -11.05
C THR A 145 1.21 0.01 -11.94
N THR A 146 0.57 0.55 -13.00
CA THR A 146 -0.19 -0.27 -13.94
C THR A 146 0.72 -1.20 -14.75
N LEU A 147 1.88 -0.70 -15.22
CA LEU A 147 2.87 -1.53 -15.91
C LEU A 147 3.37 -2.67 -15.00
N GLY A 148 3.80 -2.36 -13.79
CA GLY A 148 4.27 -3.36 -12.85
C GLY A 148 3.19 -4.38 -12.49
N ALA A 149 1.97 -3.90 -12.20
CA ALA A 149 0.82 -4.75 -11.89
C ALA A 149 0.35 -5.62 -13.06
N SER A 150 0.57 -5.19 -14.31
CA SER A 150 0.24 -5.99 -15.50
C SER A 150 1.33 -7.03 -15.81
N ILE A 151 2.59 -6.73 -15.57
CA ILE A 151 3.70 -7.64 -15.82
C ILE A 151 3.74 -8.75 -14.76
N LEU A 152 3.52 -8.42 -13.51
CA LEU A 152 3.67 -9.34 -12.40
C LEU A 152 2.84 -10.65 -12.56
N PRO A 153 1.54 -10.63 -12.91
CA PRO A 153 0.73 -11.83 -13.08
C PRO A 153 1.03 -12.59 -14.38
N THR A 154 1.80 -12.02 -15.30
CA THR A 154 2.08 -12.60 -16.61
C THR A 154 3.29 -13.55 -16.60
N THR A 155 3.37 -14.47 -15.63
CA THR A 155 4.43 -15.50 -15.56
C THR A 155 4.54 -16.34 -16.82
N LEU A 156 3.45 -16.42 -17.58
CA LEU A 156 3.41 -17.06 -18.88
C LEU A 156 4.42 -16.47 -19.89
N LEU A 157 4.76 -15.18 -19.77
CA LEU A 157 5.77 -14.51 -20.62
C LEU A 157 7.18 -15.09 -20.43
N GLY A 158 7.49 -15.63 -19.26
CA GLY A 158 8.77 -16.32 -19.01
C GLY A 158 8.69 -17.81 -19.35
N VAL A 159 7.71 -18.48 -18.74
CA VAL A 159 7.62 -19.95 -18.79
C VAL A 159 7.25 -20.47 -20.19
N LEU A 160 6.35 -19.79 -20.91
CA LEU A 160 5.85 -20.31 -22.20
C LEU A 160 6.92 -20.25 -23.30
N PRO A 161 7.58 -19.10 -23.60
CA PRO A 161 8.58 -19.09 -24.67
C PRO A 161 9.80 -19.95 -24.33
N ILE A 162 10.29 -19.90 -23.09
CA ILE A 162 11.44 -20.70 -22.66
C ILE A 162 11.07 -22.19 -22.64
N GLY A 163 9.91 -22.54 -22.11
CA GLY A 163 9.42 -23.92 -22.09
C GLY A 163 9.25 -24.48 -23.50
N THR A 164 8.70 -23.69 -24.42
CA THR A 164 8.55 -24.11 -25.83
C THR A 164 9.92 -24.31 -26.49
N LEU A 165 10.88 -23.42 -26.29
CA LEU A 165 12.24 -23.60 -26.79
C LEU A 165 12.89 -24.89 -26.23
N LEU A 166 12.81 -25.12 -24.93
CA LEU A 166 13.34 -26.31 -24.29
C LEU A 166 12.67 -27.61 -24.81
N TYR A 167 11.39 -27.53 -25.12
CA TYR A 167 10.66 -28.65 -25.74
C TYR A 167 11.15 -28.94 -27.15
N LEU A 168 11.32 -27.92 -27.99
CA LEU A 168 11.85 -28.05 -29.34
C LEU A 168 13.27 -28.64 -29.37
N TYR A 169 14.09 -28.32 -28.35
CA TYR A 169 15.41 -28.92 -28.18
C TYR A 169 15.37 -30.31 -27.50
N GLY A 170 14.19 -30.88 -27.26
CA GLY A 170 14.05 -32.18 -26.62
C GLY A 170 14.48 -32.26 -25.15
N SER A 171 14.69 -31.11 -24.51
CA SER A 171 15.21 -31.03 -23.13
C SER A 171 14.14 -31.09 -22.07
N THR A 172 12.87 -30.88 -22.39
CA THR A 172 11.73 -30.94 -21.46
C THR A 172 10.50 -31.56 -22.14
N THR A 173 9.44 -31.82 -21.37
CA THR A 173 8.20 -32.44 -21.86
C THR A 173 7.01 -31.51 -21.67
N LEU A 174 5.96 -31.64 -22.51
CA LEU A 174 4.74 -30.82 -22.43
C LEU A 174 4.09 -30.83 -21.02
N PRO A 175 3.95 -32.01 -20.35
CA PRO A 175 3.39 -31.99 -18.98
C PRO A 175 4.19 -31.16 -18.00
N LYS A 176 5.52 -31.12 -18.06
CA LYS A 176 6.36 -30.30 -17.21
C LYS A 176 6.12 -28.80 -17.45
N ILE A 177 5.98 -28.38 -18.70
CA ILE A 177 5.67 -27.00 -19.07
C ILE A 177 4.31 -26.61 -18.52
N THR A 178 3.29 -27.44 -18.70
CA THR A 178 1.93 -27.18 -18.21
C THR A 178 1.91 -27.06 -16.68
N MET A 179 2.60 -27.95 -15.97
CA MET A 179 2.74 -27.86 -14.52
C MET A 179 3.44 -26.55 -14.10
N ALA A 180 4.54 -26.19 -14.78
CA ALA A 180 5.26 -24.97 -14.49
C ALA A 180 4.39 -23.72 -14.72
N MET A 181 3.56 -23.70 -15.77
CA MET A 181 2.60 -22.62 -16.02
C MET A 181 1.58 -22.48 -14.89
N LEU A 182 0.93 -23.57 -14.49
CA LEU A 182 -0.10 -23.54 -13.46
C LEU A 182 0.48 -23.15 -12.09
N LEU A 183 1.61 -23.70 -11.72
CA LEU A 183 2.26 -23.43 -10.45
C LEU A 183 2.82 -21.99 -10.37
N SER A 184 3.40 -21.48 -11.45
CA SER A 184 3.93 -20.13 -11.49
C SER A 184 2.85 -19.06 -11.34
N MET A 185 1.63 -19.29 -11.84
CA MET A 185 0.50 -18.37 -11.62
C MET A 185 0.14 -18.26 -10.13
N GLY A 186 0.15 -19.39 -9.41
CA GLY A 186 -0.09 -19.39 -7.95
C GLY A 186 1.01 -18.67 -7.15
N MET A 187 2.26 -18.82 -7.57
CA MET A 187 3.41 -18.15 -6.94
C MET A 187 3.29 -16.62 -7.00
N VAL A 188 2.91 -16.07 -8.14
CA VAL A 188 2.84 -14.61 -8.33
C VAL A 188 1.70 -13.97 -7.58
N SER A 189 0.57 -14.64 -7.44
CA SER A 189 -0.54 -14.13 -6.62
C SER A 189 -0.12 -13.92 -5.16
N SER A 190 0.77 -14.77 -4.64
CA SER A 190 1.35 -14.63 -3.31
C SER A 190 2.32 -13.46 -3.19
N LEU A 191 3.13 -13.20 -4.22
CA LEU A 191 4.02 -12.02 -4.26
C LEU A 191 3.22 -10.71 -4.27
N GLY A 192 2.08 -10.66 -4.94
CA GLY A 192 1.17 -9.52 -4.87
C GLY A 192 0.67 -9.25 -3.44
N ARG A 193 0.31 -10.29 -2.69
CA ARG A 193 -0.07 -10.18 -1.27
C ARG A 193 1.07 -9.70 -0.38
N MET A 194 2.32 -10.03 -0.71
CA MET A 194 3.49 -9.55 0.01
C MET A 194 3.62 -8.01 -0.02
N ILE A 195 3.27 -7.37 -1.15
CA ILE A 195 3.26 -5.90 -1.25
C ILE A 195 2.22 -5.29 -0.30
N LEU A 196 1.01 -5.86 -0.25
CA LEU A 196 -0.03 -5.43 0.69
C LEU A 196 0.41 -5.61 2.14
N PHE A 197 1.06 -6.72 2.45
CA PHE A 197 1.63 -7.00 3.76
C PHE A 197 2.65 -5.93 4.21
N PHE A 198 3.58 -5.53 3.33
CA PHE A 198 4.53 -4.45 3.65
C PHE A 198 3.84 -3.11 3.89
N ASN A 199 2.77 -2.80 3.17
CA ASN A 199 1.99 -1.58 3.42
C ASN A 199 1.28 -1.63 4.78
N GLN A 200 0.73 -2.77 5.18
CA GLN A 200 0.13 -2.96 6.51
C GLN A 200 1.18 -2.82 7.62
N LEU A 201 2.37 -3.40 7.46
CA LEU A 201 3.46 -3.22 8.42
C LEU A 201 3.84 -1.75 8.62
N LYS A 202 3.91 -0.97 7.54
CA LYS A 202 4.18 0.48 7.63
C LYS A 202 3.07 1.22 8.36
N SER A 203 1.81 0.86 8.12
CA SER A 203 0.67 1.43 8.83
C SER A 203 0.74 1.16 10.33
N ILE A 204 1.03 -0.09 10.72
CA ILE A 204 1.24 -0.47 12.13
C ILE A 204 2.39 0.35 12.74
N GLN A 205 3.53 0.41 12.06
CA GLN A 205 4.68 1.17 12.53
C GLN A 205 4.35 2.65 12.75
N TYR A 206 3.57 3.24 11.86
CA TYR A 206 3.11 4.63 12.00
C TYR A 206 2.19 4.80 13.22
N SER A 207 1.20 3.92 13.40
CA SER A 207 0.29 3.96 14.56
C SER A 207 1.02 3.74 15.89
N VAL A 208 1.97 2.80 15.94
CA VAL A 208 2.82 2.56 17.11
C VAL A 208 3.67 3.80 17.44
N ASN A 209 4.24 4.46 16.45
CA ASN A 209 5.03 5.68 16.67
C ASN A 209 4.18 6.83 17.21
N ILE A 210 2.93 6.99 16.74
CA ILE A 210 2.00 7.99 17.29
C ILE A 210 1.68 7.69 18.75
N VAL A 211 1.36 6.43 19.06
CA VAL A 211 1.05 5.98 20.42
C VAL A 211 2.24 6.25 21.35
N ASN A 212 3.44 5.79 20.99
CA ASN A 212 4.65 5.97 21.78
C ASN A 212 4.96 7.45 22.01
N LYS A 213 4.95 8.28 20.94
CA LYS A 213 5.21 9.72 21.05
C LYS A 213 4.21 10.45 21.96
N THR A 214 3.04 9.90 22.17
CA THR A 214 2.02 10.48 23.03
C THR A 214 2.16 10.03 24.48
N PHE A 215 2.71 8.84 24.74
CA PHE A 215 2.92 8.30 26.07
C PHE A 215 4.31 8.59 26.65
N ASP A 216 5.29 9.02 25.83
CA ASP A 216 6.64 9.46 26.27
C ASP A 216 6.67 10.92 26.80
N ILE A 217 5.52 11.50 27.18
CA ILE A 217 5.36 12.84 27.75
C ILE A 217 5.41 12.80 29.29
#